data_0d9edcb4801e1204c2044766e74780b1
#
_entry.id   0d9edcb4801e1204c2044766e74780b1
#
_cell.length_a   1.000
_cell.length_b   1.000
_cell.length_c   1.000
_cell.angle_alpha   90.00
_cell.angle_beta   90.00
_cell.angle_gamma   90.00
#
_symmetry.space_group_name_H-M   'P 1'
#
loop_
_entity.id
_entity.type
_entity.pdbx_description
1 polymer ?
#
loop_
_entity_poly.entity_id
_entity_poly.type
_entity_poly.pdbx_seq_one_letter_code
_entity_poly.pdbx_strand_id
1 'polypeptide(L)'
;LAIAFEYTYGGQTYQVGEFSADLKDNNKALFVKLLKNTSNSPKIGNWDLMMKNVYSLGATSVKRDKFRLDVKYLSDTTGVYLAYLPDPSLKDKRLLQLLGLDRLDNNNRKNPNAYFDFVEGYTIDPTSGRIFFPVVEPFGSYLRQVIGDDAIADRYVFQELYDSTKTVAKQLAEKDKFILAGKYSATKSGEISLGAYNVPEGSVVVTANGMTLTEGVDYTVDYSGGVVTIINQSLLDAGTNINVSLESN
;
A
#
# COMPACT_ATOMS: atom_id res chain seq x y z
N LEU A 1 -9.13 -12.27 -17.12
CA LEU A 1 -10.45 -11.65 -17.06
C LEU A 1 -10.58 -10.61 -18.16
N ALA A 2 -11.58 -10.76 -19.01
CA ALA A 2 -11.93 -9.81 -20.05
C ALA A 2 -13.41 -9.51 -19.97
N ILE A 3 -13.79 -8.27 -20.26
CA ILE A 3 -15.19 -7.79 -20.16
C ILE A 3 -15.54 -6.85 -21.32
N ALA A 4 -16.84 -6.72 -21.56
CA ALA A 4 -17.43 -5.58 -22.28
C ALA A 4 -18.43 -4.90 -21.34
N PHE A 5 -18.50 -3.58 -21.38
CA PHE A 5 -19.39 -2.80 -20.52
C PHE A 5 -19.71 -1.44 -21.15
N GLU A 6 -20.77 -0.86 -20.64
CA GLU A 6 -21.20 0.49 -20.99
C GLU A 6 -21.17 1.37 -19.74
N TYR A 7 -20.79 2.63 -19.88
CA TYR A 7 -20.81 3.61 -18.80
C TYR A 7 -21.24 4.99 -19.30
N THR A 8 -21.79 5.80 -18.41
CA THR A 8 -22.21 7.17 -18.71
C THR A 8 -21.30 8.16 -18.00
N TYR A 9 -20.78 9.13 -18.74
CA TYR A 9 -19.98 10.22 -18.21
C TYR A 9 -20.34 11.53 -18.92
N GLY A 10 -20.55 12.62 -18.15
CA GLY A 10 -20.90 13.92 -18.73
C GLY A 10 -22.20 13.93 -19.53
N GLY A 11 -23.15 13.02 -19.23
CA GLY A 11 -24.41 12.88 -19.98
C GLY A 11 -24.28 12.11 -21.30
N GLN A 12 -23.11 11.57 -21.61
CA GLN A 12 -22.86 10.72 -22.79
C GLN A 12 -22.59 9.28 -22.37
N THR A 13 -23.07 8.33 -23.16
CA THR A 13 -22.85 6.90 -22.96
C THR A 13 -21.70 6.42 -23.83
N TYR A 14 -20.81 5.65 -23.21
CA TYR A 14 -19.62 5.08 -23.82
C TYR A 14 -19.65 3.56 -23.69
N GLN A 15 -19.33 2.85 -24.76
CA GLN A 15 -19.19 1.40 -24.78
C GLN A 15 -17.69 1.02 -24.84
N VAL A 16 -17.30 0.06 -24.03
CA VAL A 16 -15.97 -0.55 -24.02
C VAL A 16 -16.10 -2.03 -24.32
N GLY A 17 -15.51 -2.46 -25.42
CA GLY A 17 -15.66 -3.81 -25.94
C GLY A 17 -16.98 -3.98 -26.72
N GLU A 18 -17.19 -5.20 -27.24
CA GLU A 18 -18.37 -5.57 -28.02
C GLU A 18 -19.23 -6.55 -27.22
N PHE A 19 -20.55 -6.40 -27.31
CA PHE A 19 -21.52 -7.32 -26.70
C PHE A 19 -21.87 -8.46 -27.67
N SER A 20 -22.28 -9.61 -27.12
CA SER A 20 -22.72 -10.76 -27.94
C SER A 20 -23.87 -10.43 -28.91
N ALA A 21 -24.72 -9.46 -28.57
CA ALA A 21 -25.80 -8.96 -29.43
C ALA A 21 -25.26 -8.22 -30.68
N ASP A 22 -24.01 -7.76 -30.67
CA ASP A 22 -23.39 -7.08 -31.81
C ASP A 22 -22.85 -8.08 -32.85
N LEU A 23 -22.79 -9.36 -32.51
CA LEU A 23 -22.40 -10.42 -33.43
C LEU A 23 -23.50 -10.70 -34.47
N LYS A 24 -23.29 -10.18 -35.67
CA LYS A 24 -24.18 -10.45 -36.83
C LYS A 24 -23.83 -11.74 -37.57
N ASP A 25 -22.75 -12.38 -37.23
CA ASP A 25 -22.22 -13.57 -37.90
C ASP A 25 -21.48 -14.47 -36.90
N ASN A 26 -21.81 -15.77 -36.89
CA ASN A 26 -21.23 -16.77 -35.99
C ASN A 26 -19.73 -17.02 -36.19
N ASN A 27 -19.11 -16.46 -37.23
CA ASN A 27 -17.67 -16.57 -37.52
C ASN A 27 -16.86 -15.36 -37.09
N LYS A 28 -17.42 -14.40 -36.40
CA LYS A 28 -16.70 -13.22 -35.90
C LYS A 28 -16.32 -13.37 -34.44
N ALA A 29 -15.10 -12.89 -34.11
CA ALA A 29 -14.64 -12.77 -32.74
C ALA A 29 -15.13 -11.45 -32.13
N LEU A 30 -15.45 -11.47 -30.82
CA LEU A 30 -15.77 -10.26 -30.05
C LEU A 30 -14.47 -9.59 -29.58
N PHE A 31 -14.42 -8.27 -29.72
CA PHE A 31 -13.40 -7.47 -29.08
C PHE A 31 -13.83 -7.11 -27.65
N VAL A 32 -13.04 -7.51 -26.65
CA VAL A 32 -13.32 -7.26 -25.23
C VAL A 32 -12.13 -6.60 -24.56
N LYS A 33 -12.39 -5.82 -23.50
CA LYS A 33 -11.32 -5.19 -22.72
C LYS A 33 -10.69 -6.20 -21.76
N LEU A 34 -9.40 -6.43 -21.89
CA LEU A 34 -8.64 -7.25 -20.97
C LEU A 34 -8.38 -6.48 -19.66
N LEU A 35 -8.91 -6.98 -18.52
CA LEU A 35 -8.71 -6.39 -17.20
C LEU A 35 -7.60 -7.05 -16.39
N LYS A 36 -7.41 -8.36 -16.56
CA LYS A 36 -6.42 -9.16 -15.82
C LYS A 36 -5.86 -10.26 -16.71
N ASN A 37 -4.55 -10.38 -16.71
CA ASN A 37 -3.79 -11.46 -17.34
C ASN A 37 -3.05 -12.28 -16.27
N THR A 38 -2.51 -13.41 -16.63
CA THR A 38 -1.61 -14.23 -15.81
C THR A 38 -0.20 -13.63 -15.73
N SER A 39 0.19 -12.83 -16.71
CA SER A 39 1.47 -12.11 -16.73
C SER A 39 1.28 -10.66 -16.33
N ASN A 40 2.08 -10.20 -15.37
CA ASN A 40 2.16 -8.80 -14.96
C ASN A 40 3.44 -8.19 -15.53
N SER A 41 3.30 -7.45 -16.63
CA SER A 41 4.41 -6.76 -17.29
C SER A 41 4.00 -5.37 -17.73
N PRO A 42 4.85 -4.35 -17.58
CA PRO A 42 4.60 -3.00 -18.09
C PRO A 42 4.36 -2.94 -19.59
N LYS A 43 4.78 -3.98 -20.33
CA LYS A 43 4.61 -4.09 -21.79
C LYS A 43 3.20 -4.54 -22.20
N ILE A 44 2.36 -4.95 -21.25
CA ILE A 44 1.01 -5.47 -21.54
C ILE A 44 0.00 -4.36 -21.27
N GLY A 45 -0.92 -4.14 -22.21
CA GLY A 45 -1.89 -3.03 -22.16
C GLY A 45 -2.86 -3.02 -20.96
N ASN A 46 -2.90 -4.07 -20.14
CA ASN A 46 -3.65 -4.09 -18.88
C ASN A 46 -2.83 -3.57 -17.68
N TRP A 47 -1.55 -3.22 -17.83
CA TRP A 47 -0.72 -2.65 -16.77
C TRP A 47 -1.31 -1.35 -16.21
N ASP A 48 -1.86 -0.50 -17.08
CA ASP A 48 -2.46 0.77 -16.69
C ASP A 48 -3.77 0.62 -15.90
N LEU A 49 -4.35 -0.59 -15.90
CA LEU A 49 -5.57 -0.91 -15.15
C LEU A 49 -5.27 -1.40 -13.72
N MET A 50 -4.02 -1.60 -13.36
CA MET A 50 -3.67 -2.00 -11.99
C MET A 50 -3.92 -0.85 -11.02
N MET A 51 -4.40 -1.21 -9.82
CA MET A 51 -4.52 -0.25 -8.72
C MET A 51 -3.11 0.07 -8.19
N LYS A 52 -2.57 1.21 -8.58
CA LYS A 52 -1.23 1.66 -8.23
C LYS A 52 -1.19 2.47 -6.92
N ASN A 53 -2.34 2.69 -6.30
CA ASN A 53 -2.55 3.50 -5.11
C ASN A 53 -3.07 2.71 -3.90
N VAL A 54 -3.00 1.39 -3.93
CA VAL A 54 -3.50 0.49 -2.87
C VAL A 54 -2.35 -0.27 -2.23
N TYR A 55 -2.24 -0.16 -0.91
CA TYR A 55 -1.17 -0.78 -0.12
C TYR A 55 -1.75 -1.61 1.02
N SER A 56 -1.23 -2.82 1.21
CA SER A 56 -1.64 -3.71 2.29
C SER A 56 -0.90 -3.38 3.58
N LEU A 57 -1.63 -3.37 4.70
CA LEU A 57 -1.04 -3.29 6.05
C LEU A 57 -0.56 -4.67 6.55
N GLY A 58 -0.87 -5.75 5.82
CA GLY A 58 -0.60 -7.10 6.29
C GLY A 58 -1.50 -7.53 7.46
N ALA A 59 -2.65 -6.88 7.64
CA ALA A 59 -3.59 -7.13 8.72
C ALA A 59 -5.02 -7.20 8.19
N THR A 60 -5.91 -7.83 8.94
CA THR A 60 -7.35 -7.88 8.66
C THR A 60 -8.15 -7.41 9.87
N SER A 61 -9.38 -6.95 9.63
CA SER A 61 -10.28 -6.47 10.69
C SER A 61 -9.65 -5.38 11.57
N VAL A 62 -9.02 -4.40 10.94
CA VAL A 62 -8.34 -3.27 11.56
C VAL A 62 -9.35 -2.35 12.25
N LYS A 63 -9.12 -2.04 13.52
CA LYS A 63 -9.99 -1.16 14.30
C LYS A 63 -9.57 0.30 14.14
N ARG A 64 -10.56 1.20 14.08
CA ARG A 64 -10.34 2.65 14.07
C ARG A 64 -9.72 3.14 15.38
N ASP A 65 -10.10 2.53 16.51
CA ASP A 65 -9.57 2.92 17.81
C ASP A 65 -8.05 2.72 17.86
N LYS A 66 -7.36 3.77 18.32
CA LYS A 66 -5.88 3.82 18.40
C LYS A 66 -5.14 3.60 17.09
N PHE A 67 -5.83 3.60 15.94
CA PHE A 67 -5.17 3.53 14.64
C PHE A 67 -4.29 4.77 14.42
N ARG A 68 -3.07 4.54 13.97
CA ARG A 68 -2.12 5.59 13.56
C ARG A 68 -1.40 5.10 12.32
N LEU A 69 -1.34 5.96 11.33
CA LEU A 69 -0.57 5.75 10.11
C LEU A 69 0.18 7.03 9.77
N ASP A 70 1.39 6.90 9.35
CA ASP A 70 2.19 7.98 8.79
C ASP A 70 2.92 7.48 7.54
N VAL A 71 3.21 8.38 6.63
CA VAL A 71 4.10 8.14 5.50
C VAL A 71 5.43 8.78 5.82
N LYS A 72 6.50 8.02 5.69
CA LYS A 72 7.85 8.50 6.03
C LYS A 72 8.82 8.26 4.88
N TYR A 73 9.83 9.09 4.82
CA TYR A 73 10.93 9.05 3.85
C TYR A 73 12.26 8.89 4.57
N LEU A 74 13.10 7.95 4.11
CA LEU A 74 14.45 7.75 4.65
C LEU A 74 15.38 8.85 4.14
N SER A 75 15.87 9.68 5.04
CA SER A 75 16.83 10.74 4.73
C SER A 75 18.23 10.19 4.54
N ASP A 76 18.86 10.43 3.40
CA ASP A 76 20.25 10.04 3.13
C ASP A 76 21.25 10.75 4.04
N THR A 77 20.93 11.96 4.44
CA THR A 77 21.82 12.78 5.27
C THR A 77 21.88 12.30 6.72
N THR A 78 20.73 11.88 7.26
CA THR A 78 20.61 11.54 8.68
C THR A 78 20.43 10.04 8.94
N GLY A 79 20.10 9.24 7.92
CA GLY A 79 19.75 7.83 8.05
C GLY A 79 18.45 7.58 8.82
N VAL A 80 17.63 8.62 9.04
CA VAL A 80 16.40 8.54 9.84
C VAL A 80 15.18 8.72 8.95
N TYR A 81 14.09 8.02 9.28
CA TYR A 81 12.80 8.19 8.63
C TYR A 81 12.09 9.45 9.10
N LEU A 82 11.87 10.38 8.17
CA LEU A 82 11.21 11.66 8.39
C LEU A 82 9.78 11.64 7.87
N ALA A 83 8.87 12.33 8.54
CA ALA A 83 7.48 12.49 8.11
C ALA A 83 7.31 13.58 7.02
N TYR A 84 8.38 14.11 6.50
CA TYR A 84 8.45 15.13 5.47
C TYR A 84 9.66 14.87 4.54
N LEU A 85 9.68 15.48 3.38
CA LEU A 85 10.86 15.42 2.50
C LEU A 85 11.95 16.38 3.01
N PRO A 86 13.22 15.93 3.06
CA PRO A 86 14.33 16.73 3.61
C PRO A 86 14.80 17.80 2.61
N ASP A 87 13.89 18.66 2.21
CA ASP A 87 14.14 19.82 1.34
C ASP A 87 13.66 21.09 2.04
N PRO A 88 14.42 22.21 1.99
CA PRO A 88 14.04 23.46 2.65
C PRO A 88 12.65 23.98 2.27
N SER A 89 12.20 23.73 1.05
CA SER A 89 10.88 24.18 0.54
C SER A 89 9.72 23.24 0.95
N LEU A 90 10.03 22.02 1.40
CA LEU A 90 9.06 20.96 1.69
C LEU A 90 9.04 20.50 3.16
N LYS A 91 10.01 20.90 3.97
CA LYS A 91 10.18 20.45 5.36
C LYS A 91 8.99 20.73 6.28
N ASP A 92 8.19 21.74 5.95
CA ASP A 92 7.00 22.11 6.74
C ASP A 92 5.73 21.40 6.28
N LYS A 93 5.82 20.57 5.23
CA LYS A 93 4.69 19.82 4.66
C LYS A 93 4.83 18.34 4.98
N ARG A 94 3.97 17.80 5.82
CA ARG A 94 3.96 16.37 6.12
C ARG A 94 3.61 15.56 4.87
N LEU A 95 4.28 14.43 4.66
CA LEU A 95 4.00 13.50 3.56
C LEU A 95 2.57 13.00 3.57
N LEU A 96 2.02 12.71 4.77
CA LEU A 96 0.62 12.31 4.93
C LEU A 96 -0.34 13.33 4.29
N GLN A 97 -0.09 14.62 4.50
CA GLN A 97 -0.87 15.71 3.94
C GLN A 97 -0.61 15.91 2.45
N LEU A 98 0.66 15.90 2.03
CA LEU A 98 1.04 16.03 0.62
C LEU A 98 0.38 14.94 -0.24
N LEU A 99 0.31 13.71 0.27
CA LEU A 99 -0.25 12.56 -0.42
C LEU A 99 -1.77 12.40 -0.25
N GLY A 100 -2.43 13.38 0.39
CA GLY A 100 -3.88 13.45 0.49
C GLY A 100 -4.53 12.51 1.49
N LEU A 101 -3.75 12.00 2.45
CA LEU A 101 -4.22 11.11 3.53
C LEU A 101 -4.55 11.85 4.83
N ASP A 102 -4.36 13.17 4.85
CA ASP A 102 -4.73 14.09 5.93
C ASP A 102 -5.36 15.34 5.29
N ARG A 103 -6.65 15.32 5.10
CA ARG A 103 -7.46 16.42 4.56
C ARG A 103 -8.57 16.87 5.49
N LEU A 104 -8.90 16.04 6.47
CA LEU A 104 -10.07 16.16 7.32
C LEU A 104 -9.67 16.32 8.78
N ASP A 105 -10.54 16.96 9.55
CA ASP A 105 -10.49 16.94 11.01
C ASP A 105 -11.26 15.73 11.59
N ASN A 106 -11.24 15.60 12.91
CA ASN A 106 -11.94 14.52 13.62
C ASN A 106 -13.47 14.53 13.41
N ASN A 107 -14.02 15.62 12.87
CA ASN A 107 -15.44 15.78 12.56
C ASN A 107 -15.74 15.62 11.06
N ASN A 108 -14.78 15.08 10.27
CA ASN A 108 -14.84 14.94 8.82
C ASN A 108 -15.04 16.28 8.07
N ARG A 109 -14.58 17.40 8.63
CA ARG A 109 -14.57 18.70 7.97
C ARG A 109 -13.21 18.88 7.28
N LYS A 110 -13.20 19.62 6.17
CA LYS A 110 -11.99 19.94 5.42
C LYS A 110 -11.03 20.81 6.24
N ASN A 111 -10.23 20.19 7.08
CA ASN A 111 -9.25 20.83 7.94
C ASN A 111 -8.19 19.81 8.38
N PRO A 112 -7.00 19.78 7.75
CA PRO A 112 -5.94 18.84 8.11
C PRO A 112 -5.54 18.96 9.59
N ASN A 113 -5.30 17.83 10.24
CA ASN A 113 -5.02 17.75 11.67
C ASN A 113 -3.76 16.97 12.03
N ALA A 114 -2.92 16.66 11.05
CA ALA A 114 -1.69 15.87 11.15
C ALA A 114 -1.89 14.37 11.48
N TYR A 115 -3.12 13.88 11.35
CA TYR A 115 -3.46 12.47 11.52
C TYR A 115 -4.02 11.89 10.23
N PHE A 116 -3.88 10.58 10.07
CA PHE A 116 -4.46 9.85 8.96
C PHE A 116 -5.99 9.90 9.01
N ASP A 117 -6.61 10.25 7.89
CA ASP A 117 -8.05 10.26 7.72
C ASP A 117 -8.57 8.83 7.62
N PHE A 118 -9.07 8.26 8.71
CA PHE A 118 -9.65 6.93 8.71
C PHE A 118 -11.08 6.97 8.15
N VAL A 119 -11.21 6.92 6.83
CA VAL A 119 -12.50 6.94 6.13
C VAL A 119 -12.67 5.62 5.36
N GLU A 120 -13.58 4.77 5.86
CA GLU A 120 -13.87 3.46 5.27
C GLU A 120 -14.34 3.60 3.82
N GLY A 121 -13.79 2.76 2.94
CA GLY A 121 -14.10 2.77 1.51
C GLY A 121 -13.44 3.90 0.72
N TYR A 122 -12.75 4.84 1.39
CA TYR A 122 -12.06 5.95 0.72
C TYR A 122 -10.55 5.96 0.96
N THR A 123 -10.09 5.96 2.21
CA THR A 123 -8.67 5.92 2.56
C THR A 123 -8.23 4.59 3.14
N ILE A 124 -9.18 3.79 3.61
CA ILE A 124 -8.93 2.47 4.19
C ILE A 124 -10.10 1.52 3.95
N ASP A 125 -9.77 0.26 3.66
CA ASP A 125 -10.66 -0.87 3.88
C ASP A 125 -10.18 -1.61 5.13
N PRO A 126 -10.84 -1.41 6.29
CA PRO A 126 -10.40 -2.05 7.53
C PRO A 126 -10.60 -3.56 7.52
N THR A 127 -11.54 -4.09 6.75
CA THR A 127 -11.81 -5.52 6.65
C THR A 127 -10.63 -6.26 6.05
N SER A 128 -10.08 -5.77 4.95
CA SER A 128 -8.94 -6.35 4.25
C SER A 128 -7.59 -5.72 4.65
N GLY A 129 -7.59 -4.71 5.52
CA GLY A 129 -6.39 -3.98 5.96
C GLY A 129 -5.65 -3.29 4.80
N ARG A 130 -6.39 -2.64 3.91
CA ARG A 130 -5.82 -1.93 2.76
C ARG A 130 -5.96 -0.44 2.90
N ILE A 131 -4.88 0.26 2.63
CA ILE A 131 -4.84 1.73 2.53
C ILE A 131 -5.02 2.13 1.07
N PHE A 132 -5.91 3.07 0.84
CA PHE A 132 -6.14 3.69 -0.46
C PHE A 132 -5.63 5.12 -0.44
N PHE A 133 -4.69 5.42 -1.32
CA PHE A 133 -4.33 6.81 -1.58
C PHE A 133 -5.38 7.40 -2.51
N PRO A 134 -5.96 8.57 -2.19
CA PRO A 134 -6.98 9.20 -3.02
C PRO A 134 -6.39 9.88 -4.27
N VAL A 135 -5.24 9.42 -4.71
CA VAL A 135 -4.46 9.92 -5.84
C VAL A 135 -3.81 8.75 -6.56
N VAL A 136 -3.70 8.85 -7.87
CA VAL A 136 -3.01 7.85 -8.69
C VAL A 136 -1.51 8.11 -8.62
N GLU A 137 -0.70 7.05 -8.51
CA GLU A 137 0.76 7.10 -8.43
C GLU A 137 1.28 8.07 -7.36
N PRO A 138 0.91 7.85 -6.07
CA PRO A 138 1.18 8.80 -4.99
C PRO A 138 2.66 9.15 -4.83
N PHE A 139 3.59 8.23 -5.07
CA PHE A 139 5.03 8.47 -4.98
C PHE A 139 5.70 8.79 -6.33
N GLY A 140 4.93 8.80 -7.42
CA GLY A 140 5.36 9.05 -8.79
C GLY A 140 4.86 10.40 -9.32
N SER A 141 4.09 10.32 -10.40
CA SER A 141 3.58 11.49 -11.13
C SER A 141 2.81 12.48 -10.26
N TYR A 142 2.02 11.98 -9.28
CA TYR A 142 1.31 12.87 -8.37
C TYR A 142 2.26 13.64 -7.45
N LEU A 143 3.28 12.98 -6.87
CA LEU A 143 4.25 13.65 -6.01
C LEU A 143 5.03 14.73 -6.79
N ARG A 144 5.39 14.45 -8.05
CA ARG A 144 5.99 15.44 -8.95
C ARG A 144 5.12 16.68 -9.12
N GLN A 145 3.84 16.47 -9.39
CA GLN A 145 2.88 17.58 -9.53
C GLN A 145 2.77 18.43 -8.26
N VAL A 146 2.74 17.80 -7.09
CA VAL A 146 2.59 18.51 -5.79
C VAL A 146 3.87 19.26 -5.42
N ILE A 147 5.04 18.72 -5.73
CA ILE A 147 6.33 19.40 -5.53
C ILE A 147 6.41 20.63 -6.42
N GLY A 148 6.00 20.54 -7.70
CA GLY A 148 5.92 21.65 -8.63
C GLY A 148 7.26 22.21 -9.11
N ASP A 149 8.37 21.60 -8.72
CA ASP A 149 9.74 21.89 -9.16
C ASP A 149 10.40 20.61 -9.61
N ASP A 150 10.76 20.51 -10.88
CA ASP A 150 11.30 19.28 -11.47
C ASP A 150 12.66 18.90 -10.89
N ALA A 151 13.53 19.85 -10.59
CA ALA A 151 14.84 19.57 -10.02
C ALA A 151 14.74 19.01 -8.59
N ILE A 152 13.74 19.45 -7.82
CA ILE A 152 13.42 18.89 -6.50
C ILE A 152 12.75 17.54 -6.65
N ALA A 153 11.77 17.42 -7.55
CA ALA A 153 11.01 16.20 -7.77
C ALA A 153 11.91 15.04 -8.20
N ASP A 154 12.89 15.26 -9.07
CA ASP A 154 13.83 14.23 -9.54
C ASP A 154 14.60 13.54 -8.41
N ARG A 155 14.78 14.21 -7.28
CA ARG A 155 15.44 13.64 -6.09
C ARG A 155 14.55 12.71 -5.30
N TYR A 156 13.24 12.95 -5.28
CA TYR A 156 12.31 12.28 -4.35
C TYR A 156 11.30 11.38 -5.02
N VAL A 157 10.96 11.63 -6.28
CA VAL A 157 9.94 10.87 -7.01
C VAL A 157 10.43 9.46 -7.32
N PHE A 158 9.57 8.48 -7.09
CA PHE A 158 9.81 7.07 -7.40
C PHE A 158 8.83 6.60 -8.48
N GLN A 159 9.01 7.07 -9.70
CA GLN A 159 8.12 6.74 -10.83
C GLN A 159 8.27 5.27 -11.26
N GLU A 160 9.46 4.70 -11.12
CA GLU A 160 9.75 3.30 -11.47
C GLU A 160 8.96 2.30 -10.62
N LEU A 161 8.43 2.71 -9.46
CA LEU A 161 7.48 1.93 -8.67
C LEU A 161 6.23 1.55 -9.47
N TYR A 162 5.85 2.40 -10.44
CA TYR A 162 4.65 2.25 -11.26
C TYR A 162 4.92 1.79 -12.68
N ASP A 163 6.08 2.11 -13.23
CA ASP A 163 6.44 1.86 -14.63
C ASP A 163 7.30 0.61 -14.80
N SER A 164 7.71 -0.03 -13.70
CA SER A 164 8.52 -1.24 -13.73
C SER A 164 7.90 -2.37 -12.90
N THR A 165 8.45 -3.57 -13.01
CA THR A 165 8.05 -4.69 -12.15
C THR A 165 8.52 -4.48 -10.70
N LYS A 166 7.83 -5.12 -9.74
CA LYS A 166 8.22 -5.07 -8.31
C LYS A 166 9.69 -5.42 -8.08
N THR A 167 10.21 -6.40 -8.82
CA THR A 167 11.62 -6.83 -8.71
C THR A 167 12.56 -5.71 -9.12
N VAL A 168 12.31 -5.05 -10.23
CA VAL A 168 13.13 -3.93 -10.72
C VAL A 168 13.03 -2.74 -9.77
N ALA A 169 11.83 -2.37 -9.34
CA ALA A 169 11.64 -1.26 -8.39
C ALA A 169 12.40 -1.48 -7.08
N LYS A 170 12.40 -2.70 -6.53
CA LYS A 170 13.16 -3.03 -5.30
C LYS A 170 14.69 -2.95 -5.46
N GLN A 171 15.21 -3.03 -6.67
CA GLN A 171 16.66 -2.89 -6.92
C GLN A 171 17.13 -1.43 -6.91
N LEU A 172 16.20 -0.47 -6.96
CA LEU A 172 16.50 0.96 -6.95
C LEU A 172 16.52 1.50 -5.50
N ALA A 173 17.49 1.07 -4.72
CA ALA A 173 17.59 1.41 -3.29
C ALA A 173 17.64 2.93 -3.03
N GLU A 174 18.20 3.71 -3.98
CA GLU A 174 18.24 5.17 -3.92
C GLU A 174 16.86 5.83 -4.09
N LYS A 175 15.87 5.11 -4.60
CA LYS A 175 14.47 5.55 -4.77
C LYS A 175 13.50 4.88 -3.79
N ASP A 176 13.79 3.65 -3.35
CA ASP A 176 12.94 2.87 -2.44
C ASP A 176 13.12 3.32 -0.97
N LYS A 177 12.71 4.56 -0.68
CA LYS A 177 12.91 5.24 0.61
C LYS A 177 11.62 5.55 1.37
N PHE A 178 10.46 5.26 0.77
CA PHE A 178 9.17 5.51 1.41
C PHE A 178 8.70 4.30 2.21
N ILE A 179 8.19 4.55 3.41
CA ILE A 179 7.52 3.55 4.22
C ILE A 179 6.17 4.05 4.74
N LEU A 180 5.24 3.13 4.92
CA LEU A 180 4.05 3.32 5.73
C LEU A 180 4.38 2.81 7.14
N ALA A 181 4.31 3.67 8.13
CA ALA A 181 4.62 3.35 9.51
C ALA A 181 3.48 3.76 10.43
N GLY A 182 3.13 2.89 11.40
CA GLY A 182 2.02 3.21 12.27
C GLY A 182 1.75 2.16 13.32
N LYS A 183 0.55 2.25 13.90
CA LYS A 183 0.03 1.31 14.90
C LYS A 183 -1.42 1.00 14.58
N TYR A 184 -1.82 -0.22 14.75
CA TYR A 184 -3.20 -0.65 14.64
C TYR A 184 -3.54 -1.71 15.68
N SER A 185 -4.82 -1.88 15.96
CA SER A 185 -5.35 -3.08 16.60
C SER A 185 -6.29 -3.79 15.63
N ALA A 186 -6.27 -5.11 15.63
CA ALA A 186 -7.09 -5.93 14.76
C ALA A 186 -7.88 -6.95 15.58
N THR A 187 -9.04 -7.39 15.07
CA THR A 187 -9.93 -8.33 15.79
C THR A 187 -9.43 -9.77 15.71
N LYS A 188 -8.73 -10.13 14.66
CA LYS A 188 -7.88 -11.34 14.61
C LYS A 188 -6.48 -10.94 15.05
N SER A 189 -6.36 -10.70 16.35
CA SER A 189 -5.11 -10.42 16.99
C SER A 189 -4.27 -11.70 16.95
N GLY A 190 -3.09 -11.60 16.40
CA GLY A 190 -2.13 -12.69 16.37
C GLY A 190 -1.57 -12.99 15.00
N GLU A 191 -2.27 -12.76 13.90
CA GLU A 191 -1.73 -13.00 12.56
C GLU A 191 -1.06 -11.74 12.00
N ILE A 192 0.22 -11.85 11.64
CA ILE A 192 1.04 -10.78 11.07
C ILE A 192 1.58 -11.29 9.72
N SER A 193 1.18 -10.65 8.62
CA SER A 193 1.71 -10.98 7.30
C SER A 193 3.12 -10.41 7.13
N LEU A 194 4.03 -11.23 6.65
CA LEU A 194 5.42 -10.84 6.36
C LEU A 194 5.56 -10.12 5.00
N GLY A 195 4.50 -10.07 4.20
CA GLY A 195 4.54 -9.50 2.86
C GLY A 195 5.41 -10.29 1.86
N ALA A 196 5.82 -11.50 2.22
CA ALA A 196 6.64 -12.40 1.43
C ALA A 196 6.08 -13.83 1.50
N TYR A 197 6.30 -14.62 0.48
CA TYR A 197 5.97 -16.05 0.43
C TYR A 197 7.26 -16.87 0.38
N ASN A 198 7.20 -18.13 0.81
CA ASN A 198 8.34 -19.05 0.86
C ASN A 198 9.54 -18.42 1.60
N VAL A 199 9.24 -17.90 2.78
CA VAL A 199 10.25 -17.31 3.67
C VAL A 199 11.15 -18.44 4.20
N PRO A 200 12.48 -18.27 4.25
CA PRO A 200 13.37 -19.30 4.80
C PRO A 200 13.04 -19.58 6.27
N GLU A 201 13.05 -20.85 6.65
CA GLU A 201 12.88 -21.24 8.06
C GLU A 201 13.99 -20.63 8.92
N GLY A 202 13.61 -20.12 10.10
CA GLY A 202 14.53 -19.49 11.04
C GLY A 202 14.95 -18.05 10.70
N SER A 203 14.46 -17.46 9.58
CA SER A 203 14.76 -16.07 9.22
C SER A 203 13.82 -15.06 9.86
N VAL A 204 12.80 -15.50 10.59
CA VAL A 204 11.80 -14.65 11.23
C VAL A 204 12.18 -14.40 12.67
N VAL A 205 12.35 -13.14 13.04
CA VAL A 205 12.57 -12.73 14.43
C VAL A 205 11.38 -11.91 14.90
N VAL A 206 10.75 -12.35 15.98
CA VAL A 206 9.63 -11.65 16.61
C VAL A 206 10.06 -11.11 17.96
N THR A 207 9.78 -9.83 18.20
CA THR A 207 10.07 -9.18 19.48
C THR A 207 8.83 -8.53 20.08
N ALA A 208 8.73 -8.53 21.38
CA ALA A 208 7.69 -7.84 22.13
C ALA A 208 8.33 -6.92 23.17
N ASN A 209 8.05 -5.60 23.09
CA ASN A 209 8.68 -4.58 23.91
C ASN A 209 10.22 -4.68 23.97
N GLY A 210 10.85 -5.06 22.84
CA GLY A 210 12.30 -5.23 22.74
C GLY A 210 12.86 -6.58 23.22
N MET A 211 12.03 -7.48 23.74
CA MET A 211 12.41 -8.86 24.11
C MET A 211 12.10 -9.81 22.96
N THR A 212 13.07 -10.65 22.59
CA THR A 212 12.86 -11.67 21.56
C THR A 212 11.92 -12.76 22.07
N LEU A 213 10.91 -13.10 21.27
CA LEU A 213 9.95 -14.16 21.52
C LEU A 213 10.45 -15.50 20.99
N THR A 214 9.90 -16.59 21.52
CA THR A 214 10.28 -17.96 21.16
C THR A 214 9.25 -18.58 20.23
N GLU A 215 9.69 -19.02 19.04
CA GLU A 215 8.86 -19.77 18.11
C GLU A 215 8.39 -21.09 18.72
N GLY A 216 7.13 -21.46 18.46
CA GLY A 216 6.48 -22.64 19.06
C GLY A 216 5.96 -22.43 20.48
N VAL A 217 6.35 -21.33 21.17
CA VAL A 217 5.88 -20.98 22.52
C VAL A 217 5.06 -19.71 22.51
N ASP A 218 5.60 -18.65 21.94
CA ASP A 218 4.95 -17.33 21.89
C ASP A 218 4.27 -17.08 20.54
N TYR A 219 4.82 -17.63 19.48
CA TYR A 219 4.32 -17.50 18.11
C TYR A 219 4.62 -18.72 17.26
N THR A 220 3.93 -18.83 16.13
CA THR A 220 4.20 -19.80 15.06
C THR A 220 4.37 -19.07 13.74
N VAL A 221 5.10 -19.69 12.79
CA VAL A 221 5.33 -19.12 11.45
C VAL A 221 4.82 -20.11 10.39
N ASP A 222 3.97 -19.62 9.51
CA ASP A 222 3.73 -20.25 8.22
C ASP A 222 4.75 -19.68 7.22
N TYR A 223 5.86 -20.37 7.07
CA TYR A 223 6.95 -19.96 6.19
C TYR A 223 6.55 -19.97 4.71
N SER A 224 5.64 -20.84 4.30
CA SER A 224 5.15 -20.91 2.92
C SER A 224 4.19 -19.77 2.60
N GLY A 225 3.26 -19.50 3.50
CA GLY A 225 2.29 -18.41 3.39
C GLY A 225 2.83 -17.04 3.80
N GLY A 226 3.98 -17.01 4.49
CA GLY A 226 4.59 -15.77 4.99
C GLY A 226 3.74 -15.11 6.07
N VAL A 227 3.27 -15.89 7.05
CA VAL A 227 2.43 -15.40 8.15
C VAL A 227 3.00 -15.82 9.49
N VAL A 228 3.14 -14.87 10.41
CA VAL A 228 3.43 -15.11 11.83
C VAL A 228 2.12 -15.07 12.60
N THR A 229 1.88 -16.08 13.44
CA THR A 229 0.71 -16.12 14.34
C THR A 229 1.19 -16.08 15.79
N ILE A 230 0.82 -15.03 16.53
CA ILE A 230 1.08 -14.95 17.99
C ILE A 230 0.10 -15.87 18.70
N ILE A 231 0.62 -16.82 19.45
CA ILE A 231 -0.16 -17.80 20.22
C ILE A 231 -0.15 -17.50 21.73
N ASN A 232 0.76 -16.65 22.19
CA ASN A 232 0.79 -16.20 23.59
C ASN A 232 -0.30 -15.16 23.84
N GLN A 233 -1.42 -15.61 24.43
CA GLN A 233 -2.60 -14.80 24.67
C GLN A 233 -2.31 -13.61 25.59
N SER A 234 -1.40 -13.74 26.54
CA SER A 234 -1.05 -12.66 27.46
C SER A 234 -0.44 -11.45 26.75
N LEU A 235 0.31 -11.68 25.67
CA LEU A 235 0.88 -10.59 24.85
C LEU A 235 -0.19 -9.86 24.06
N LEU A 236 -1.21 -10.60 23.58
CA LEU A 236 -2.33 -10.05 22.84
C LEU A 236 -3.25 -9.22 23.73
N ASP A 237 -3.59 -9.75 24.91
CA ASP A 237 -4.49 -9.11 25.88
C ASP A 237 -3.87 -7.83 26.48
N ALA A 238 -2.55 -7.84 26.67
CA ALA A 238 -1.80 -6.69 27.17
C ALA A 238 -1.65 -5.57 26.13
N GLY A 239 -2.03 -5.78 24.87
CA GLY A 239 -1.80 -4.84 23.77
C GLY A 239 -0.31 -4.55 23.56
N THR A 240 0.53 -5.55 23.76
CA THR A 240 1.99 -5.45 23.69
C THR A 240 2.42 -5.06 22.29
N ASN A 241 3.42 -4.18 22.18
CA ASN A 241 3.98 -3.77 20.91
C ASN A 241 4.85 -4.91 20.34
N ILE A 242 4.35 -5.57 19.30
CA ILE A 242 5.02 -6.70 18.65
C ILE A 242 5.65 -6.22 17.35
N ASN A 243 6.94 -6.48 17.18
CA ASN A 243 7.67 -6.23 15.94
C ASN A 243 8.10 -7.56 15.34
N VAL A 244 7.99 -7.65 14.02
CA VAL A 244 8.45 -8.80 13.24
C VAL A 244 9.46 -8.31 12.23
N SER A 245 10.62 -8.94 12.19
CA SER A 245 11.67 -8.68 11.21
C SER A 245 12.03 -9.95 10.46
N LEU A 246 12.41 -9.79 9.20
CA LEU A 246 13.01 -10.83 8.38
C LEU A 246 14.53 -10.59 8.37
N GLU A 247 15.29 -11.56 8.85
CA GLU A 247 16.74 -11.55 8.68
C GLU A 247 17.07 -12.15 7.31
N SER A 248 17.73 -11.38 6.45
CA SER A 248 18.30 -11.90 5.21
C SER A 248 19.66 -12.54 5.53
N ASN A 249 19.75 -13.86 5.37
CA ASN A 249 21.03 -14.54 5.29
C ASN A 249 21.72 -14.23 3.96
#